data_447382b476a45d8f69cf4c7685ad2e7a
#
_entry.id   447382b476a45d8f69cf4c7685ad2e7a
#
_cell.length_a   1.000
_cell.length_b   1.000
_cell.length_c   1.000
_cell.angle_alpha   90.00
_cell.angle_beta   90.00
_cell.angle_gamma   90.00
#
_symmetry.space_group_name_H-M   'P 1'
#
loop_
_entity.id
_entity.type
_entity.pdbx_description
1 polymer ?
#
loop_
_entity_poly.entity_id
_entity_poly.type
_entity_poly.pdbx_seq_one_letter_code
_entity_poly.pdbx_strand_id
1 'polypeptide(L)'
;MEKVSSKINKNERIRRSILTGNLWKTVIYITLPLFFYQFINSFYTLVDQIMVAEIGDSSVSAVATIAQIKMLLTSLGLGLAGGGAIVVAKLYGAGHIEEAKRNANTVFILGLFIIGLDIFVFLPFSDVILKICQVPEDLISLSSGYFRLQLVEQAIIVLNNIAISVEKSKGNTKVIFVMNILNMIVKISLSALFVYGIRVTDLIYIELSSIIAQSSMLVISLYLLLNKKNIFQISYKYFSLKWENVKTILLMSLPLFLGKFVISLGKVSVNAMCKVYGSLTVGALGVSNNICGLITNCGASFEDSESSIVSQNLGNKNMKRTMKVFIVSMVLMSIWTIFGYLCVRVFFQDQIINLFSTKNTSPDFIKSIKDIFFYDSFSIPALAINSVILGLLYGYGQTFLATIVNILRIVTRILTLFVLQTYFPQIGSEAAGISMGISHGIIAIFSICFFIYFILKIRRKGYKGMSFKDKEPVMVEVDGVLVNEEEAENIKNERKTLNANS
;
A
#
# COMPACT_ATOMS: atom_id res chain seq x y z
N MET A 1 18.03 11.44 42.38
CA MET A 1 17.61 10.31 41.54
C MET A 1 16.13 10.35 41.10
N GLU A 2 15.48 11.51 41.07
CA GLU A 2 14.02 11.59 40.86
C GLU A 2 13.54 12.48 39.72
N LYS A 3 14.37 12.79 38.72
CA LYS A 3 13.98 13.65 37.58
C LYS A 3 14.28 13.06 36.19
N VAL A 4 14.55 11.76 36.04
CA VAL A 4 14.76 11.09 34.74
C VAL A 4 13.49 10.37 34.23
N SER A 5 12.44 10.28 35.04
CA SER A 5 11.23 9.49 34.80
C SER A 5 10.16 10.13 33.89
N SER A 6 10.33 11.30 33.27
CA SER A 6 9.16 12.04 32.76
C SER A 6 9.05 12.27 31.25
N LYS A 7 9.91 11.70 30.40
CA LYS A 7 9.70 11.74 28.93
C LYS A 7 10.01 10.42 28.28
N ILE A 8 9.17 9.43 28.52
CA ILE A 8 9.09 8.28 27.60
C ILE A 8 8.86 8.86 26.21
N ASN A 9 9.81 8.64 25.29
CA ASN A 9 9.73 9.11 23.92
C ASN A 9 8.38 8.60 23.31
N LYS A 10 7.69 9.45 22.54
CA LYS A 10 6.40 9.12 21.90
C LYS A 10 6.46 7.76 21.17
N ASN A 11 7.58 7.48 20.52
CA ASN A 11 7.78 6.22 19.78
C ASN A 11 7.79 5.01 20.72
N GLU A 12 8.43 5.13 21.90
CA GLU A 12 8.45 4.06 22.89
C GLU A 12 7.06 3.82 23.50
N ARG A 13 6.26 4.87 23.69
CA ARG A 13 4.86 4.73 24.12
C ARG A 13 4.03 3.95 23.10
N ILE A 14 4.20 4.22 21.79
CA ILE A 14 3.52 3.49 20.73
C ILE A 14 3.99 2.02 20.74
N ARG A 15 5.30 1.77 20.82
CA ARG A 15 5.88 0.44 20.88
C ARG A 15 5.34 -0.35 22.08
N ARG A 16 5.29 0.24 23.27
CA ARG A 16 4.66 -0.37 24.46
C ARG A 16 3.20 -0.73 24.19
N SER A 17 2.43 0.16 23.58
CA SER A 17 1.03 -0.13 23.22
C SER A 17 0.94 -1.33 22.28
N ILE A 18 1.82 -1.43 21.29
CA ILE A 18 1.87 -2.55 20.34
C ILE A 18 2.21 -3.87 21.04
N LEU A 19 3.22 -3.87 21.91
CA LEU A 19 3.75 -5.09 22.53
C LEU A 19 2.94 -5.57 23.73
N THR A 20 2.39 -4.65 24.54
CA THR A 20 1.75 -4.99 25.84
C THR A 20 0.38 -4.36 26.05
N GLY A 21 0.01 -3.33 25.27
CA GLY A 21 -1.23 -2.57 25.47
C GLY A 21 -2.50 -3.34 25.10
N ASN A 22 -3.65 -2.71 25.33
CA ASN A 22 -4.95 -3.24 24.91
C ASN A 22 -5.01 -3.33 23.38
N LEU A 23 -5.27 -4.51 22.84
CA LEU A 23 -5.21 -4.79 21.40
C LEU A 23 -6.23 -3.98 20.60
N TRP A 24 -7.48 -3.91 21.04
CA TRP A 24 -8.52 -3.15 20.36
C TRP A 24 -8.13 -1.67 20.21
N LYS A 25 -7.70 -1.07 21.32
CA LYS A 25 -7.25 0.34 21.32
C LYS A 25 -6.02 0.52 20.44
N THR A 26 -5.09 -0.42 20.46
CA THR A 26 -3.84 -0.35 19.69
C THR A 26 -4.10 -0.49 18.20
N VAL A 27 -4.87 -1.50 17.76
CA VAL A 27 -5.20 -1.71 16.36
C VAL A 27 -5.98 -0.50 15.83
N ILE A 28 -7.02 -0.03 16.53
CA ILE A 28 -7.78 1.15 16.11
C ILE A 28 -6.88 2.38 16.02
N TYR A 29 -6.05 2.65 17.02
CA TYR A 29 -5.17 3.82 17.05
C TYR A 29 -4.19 3.87 15.88
N ILE A 30 -3.67 2.71 15.45
CA ILE A 30 -2.70 2.61 14.35
C ILE A 30 -3.41 2.56 12.99
N THR A 31 -4.53 1.87 12.88
CA THR A 31 -5.25 1.69 11.60
C THR A 31 -6.07 2.93 11.23
N LEU A 32 -6.72 3.56 12.18
CA LEU A 32 -7.70 4.63 11.92
C LEU A 32 -7.13 5.81 11.11
N PRO A 33 -5.91 6.33 11.37
CA PRO A 33 -5.36 7.41 10.56
C PRO A 33 -5.13 6.99 9.10
N LEU A 34 -4.62 5.77 8.86
CA LEU A 34 -4.42 5.23 7.52
C LEU A 34 -5.76 4.98 6.81
N PHE A 35 -6.74 4.50 7.57
CA PHE A 35 -8.10 4.27 7.08
C PHE A 35 -8.74 5.57 6.56
N PHE A 36 -8.73 6.63 7.36
CA PHE A 36 -9.26 7.92 6.94
C PHE A 36 -8.51 8.49 5.73
N TYR A 37 -7.20 8.31 5.68
CA TYR A 37 -6.44 8.70 4.49
C TYR A 37 -6.93 7.95 3.24
N GLN A 38 -7.04 6.62 3.30
CA GLN A 38 -7.46 5.82 2.15
C GLN A 38 -8.90 6.16 1.71
N PHE A 39 -9.79 6.39 2.68
CA PHE A 39 -11.15 6.78 2.41
C PHE A 39 -11.23 8.14 1.68
N ILE A 40 -10.55 9.17 2.21
CA ILE A 40 -10.49 10.50 1.60
C ILE A 40 -9.77 10.45 0.24
N ASN A 41 -8.71 9.65 0.11
CA ASN A 41 -7.98 9.48 -1.14
C ASN A 41 -8.84 8.89 -2.26
N SER A 42 -9.82 8.06 -1.93
CA SER A 42 -10.78 7.54 -2.93
C SER A 42 -11.65 8.66 -3.52
N PHE A 43 -12.09 9.61 -2.71
CA PHE A 43 -12.80 10.82 -3.21
C PHE A 43 -11.87 11.74 -3.99
N TYR A 44 -10.66 11.94 -3.51
CA TYR A 44 -9.67 12.76 -4.20
C TYR A 44 -9.42 12.29 -5.63
N THR A 45 -9.31 10.99 -5.85
CA THR A 45 -9.09 10.41 -7.19
C THR A 45 -10.21 10.81 -8.17
N LEU A 46 -11.47 10.90 -7.70
CA LEU A 46 -12.59 11.34 -8.51
C LEU A 46 -12.47 12.83 -8.86
N VAL A 47 -12.12 13.67 -7.90
CA VAL A 47 -11.94 15.12 -8.11
C VAL A 47 -10.81 15.39 -9.12
N ASP A 48 -9.69 14.68 -9.01
CA ASP A 48 -8.56 14.81 -9.93
C ASP A 48 -8.96 14.43 -11.38
N GLN A 49 -9.76 13.37 -11.55
CA GLN A 49 -10.29 12.97 -12.86
C GLN A 49 -11.22 14.03 -13.47
N ILE A 50 -12.06 14.66 -12.67
CA ILE A 50 -12.93 15.75 -13.12
C ILE A 50 -12.09 16.93 -13.61
N MET A 51 -11.05 17.33 -12.88
CA MET A 51 -10.16 18.42 -13.26
C MET A 51 -9.42 18.15 -14.57
N VAL A 52 -8.98 16.91 -14.81
CA VAL A 52 -8.33 16.51 -16.09
C VAL A 52 -9.33 16.58 -17.24
N ALA A 53 -10.59 16.21 -17.02
CA ALA A 53 -11.64 16.25 -18.05
C ALA A 53 -11.95 17.66 -18.56
N GLU A 54 -11.77 18.69 -17.73
CA GLU A 54 -11.93 20.09 -18.14
C GLU A 54 -10.88 20.56 -19.16
N ILE A 55 -9.72 19.87 -19.25
CA ILE A 55 -8.66 20.23 -20.21
C ILE A 55 -9.00 19.71 -21.62
N GLY A 56 -9.66 18.56 -21.73
CA GLY A 56 -10.13 17.98 -22.99
C GLY A 56 -10.08 16.45 -23.03
N ASP A 57 -10.84 15.88 -23.93
CA ASP A 57 -11.01 14.42 -24.05
C ASP A 57 -9.71 13.65 -24.40
N SER A 58 -8.86 14.24 -25.26
CA SER A 58 -7.54 13.67 -25.59
C SER A 58 -6.62 13.67 -24.38
N SER A 59 -6.73 14.67 -23.50
CA SER A 59 -5.99 14.75 -22.24
C SER A 59 -6.39 13.64 -21.28
N VAL A 60 -7.67 13.32 -21.16
CA VAL A 60 -8.16 12.20 -20.33
C VAL A 60 -7.59 10.88 -20.81
N SER A 61 -7.59 10.65 -22.15
CA SER A 61 -7.07 9.42 -22.74
C SER A 61 -5.56 9.28 -22.54
N ALA A 62 -4.81 10.38 -22.71
CA ALA A 62 -3.38 10.43 -22.47
C ALA A 62 -3.04 10.13 -21.00
N VAL A 63 -3.67 10.82 -20.05
CA VAL A 63 -3.47 10.61 -18.60
C VAL A 63 -3.83 9.20 -18.19
N ALA A 64 -4.95 8.65 -18.66
CA ALA A 64 -5.38 7.29 -18.35
C ALA A 64 -4.36 6.24 -18.83
N THR A 65 -3.80 6.42 -20.01
CA THR A 65 -2.79 5.51 -20.58
C THR A 65 -1.49 5.58 -19.79
N ILE A 66 -0.99 6.79 -19.51
CA ILE A 66 0.26 6.99 -18.80
C ILE A 66 0.15 6.59 -17.32
N ALA A 67 -1.00 6.80 -16.69
CA ALA A 67 -1.24 6.38 -15.31
C ALA A 67 -1.02 4.87 -15.12
N GLN A 68 -1.31 4.06 -16.13
CA GLN A 68 -1.05 2.61 -16.08
C GLN A 68 0.45 2.31 -16.08
N ILE A 69 1.25 3.03 -16.90
CA ILE A 69 2.71 2.90 -16.92
C ILE A 69 3.30 3.37 -15.59
N LYS A 70 2.82 4.51 -15.06
CA LYS A 70 3.21 5.02 -13.74
C LYS A 70 2.97 3.99 -12.62
N MET A 71 1.83 3.29 -12.63
CA MET A 71 1.54 2.25 -11.63
C MET A 71 2.56 1.10 -11.66
N LEU A 72 3.04 0.70 -12.83
CA LEU A 72 4.07 -0.34 -12.97
C LEU A 72 5.39 0.14 -12.35
N LEU A 73 5.82 1.35 -12.65
CA LEU A 73 7.06 1.94 -12.13
C LEU A 73 6.98 2.18 -10.61
N THR A 74 5.85 2.70 -10.12
CA THR A 74 5.62 2.94 -8.69
C THR A 74 5.71 1.66 -7.86
N SER A 75 5.40 0.50 -8.45
CA SER A 75 5.47 -0.79 -7.77
C SER A 75 6.87 -1.13 -7.25
N LEU A 76 7.95 -0.64 -7.90
CA LEU A 76 9.34 -0.81 -7.46
C LEU A 76 9.58 -0.15 -6.09
N GLY A 77 9.23 1.14 -5.99
CA GLY A 77 9.37 1.90 -4.76
C GLY A 77 8.50 1.35 -3.62
N LEU A 78 7.24 0.99 -3.94
CA LEU A 78 6.32 0.40 -2.97
C LEU A 78 6.78 -0.98 -2.47
N GLY A 79 7.36 -1.81 -3.35
CA GLY A 79 7.92 -3.10 -2.98
C GLY A 79 9.09 -2.94 -2.00
N LEU A 80 10.04 -2.04 -2.31
CA LEU A 80 11.18 -1.75 -1.45
C LEU A 80 10.73 -1.18 -0.09
N ALA A 81 9.86 -0.18 -0.09
CA ALA A 81 9.34 0.44 1.11
C ALA A 81 8.60 -0.56 2.00
N GLY A 82 7.73 -1.40 1.42
CA GLY A 82 6.97 -2.42 2.14
C GLY A 82 7.87 -3.50 2.75
N GLY A 83 8.80 -4.07 1.97
CA GLY A 83 9.74 -5.08 2.45
C GLY A 83 10.67 -4.53 3.54
N GLY A 84 11.16 -3.31 3.35
CA GLY A 84 11.96 -2.61 4.35
C GLY A 84 11.20 -2.38 5.65
N ALA A 85 9.93 -1.95 5.56
CA ALA A 85 9.08 -1.75 6.73
C ALA A 85 8.93 -3.02 7.58
N ILE A 86 8.73 -4.18 6.95
CA ILE A 86 8.59 -5.47 7.63
C ILE A 86 9.88 -5.82 8.41
N VAL A 87 11.05 -5.69 7.76
CA VAL A 87 12.35 -6.00 8.38
C VAL A 87 12.63 -5.07 9.56
N VAL A 88 12.47 -3.75 9.34
CA VAL A 88 12.72 -2.74 10.38
C VAL A 88 11.74 -2.88 11.55
N ALA A 89 10.43 -3.11 11.27
CA ALA A 89 9.43 -3.31 12.31
C ALA A 89 9.74 -4.54 13.18
N LYS A 90 10.19 -5.64 12.58
CA LYS A 90 10.55 -6.85 13.29
C LYS A 90 11.73 -6.63 14.24
N LEU A 91 12.81 -6.01 13.74
CA LEU A 91 13.99 -5.68 14.55
C LEU A 91 13.65 -4.68 15.66
N TYR A 92 12.80 -3.70 15.36
CA TYR A 92 12.33 -2.73 16.35
C TYR A 92 11.50 -3.38 17.45
N GLY A 93 10.63 -4.32 17.08
CA GLY A 93 9.84 -5.12 18.04
C GLY A 93 10.72 -5.97 18.94
N ALA A 94 11.80 -6.54 18.41
CA ALA A 94 12.79 -7.32 19.16
C ALA A 94 13.62 -6.47 20.16
N GLY A 95 13.72 -5.15 19.96
CA GLY A 95 14.60 -4.31 20.76
C GLY A 95 15.97 -4.04 20.12
N HIS A 96 16.28 -4.68 18.99
CA HIS A 96 17.52 -4.48 18.23
C HIS A 96 17.55 -3.14 17.49
N ILE A 97 17.55 -2.04 18.24
CA ILE A 97 17.38 -0.68 17.71
C ILE A 97 18.49 -0.31 16.71
N GLU A 98 19.75 -0.66 17.00
CA GLU A 98 20.87 -0.35 16.12
C GLU A 98 20.81 -1.11 14.79
N GLU A 99 20.40 -2.37 14.81
CA GLU A 99 20.20 -3.15 13.60
C GLU A 99 19.00 -2.64 12.79
N ALA A 100 17.90 -2.29 13.45
CA ALA A 100 16.74 -1.66 12.81
C ALA A 100 17.14 -0.36 12.12
N LYS A 101 17.97 0.46 12.77
CA LYS A 101 18.51 1.69 12.22
C LYS A 101 19.41 1.46 11.00
N ARG A 102 20.32 0.48 11.07
CA ARG A 102 21.15 0.07 9.92
C ARG A 102 20.29 -0.38 8.74
N ASN A 103 19.28 -1.23 8.98
CA ASN A 103 18.38 -1.70 7.92
C ASN A 103 17.55 -0.56 7.32
N ALA A 104 17.06 0.40 8.10
CA ALA A 104 16.37 1.58 7.60
C ALA A 104 17.29 2.42 6.68
N ASN A 105 18.57 2.58 7.05
CA ASN A 105 19.57 3.26 6.23
C ASN A 105 19.90 2.47 4.95
N THR A 106 19.92 1.13 5.00
CA THR A 106 20.08 0.27 3.81
C THR A 106 18.90 0.43 2.85
N VAL A 107 17.67 0.46 3.35
CA VAL A 107 16.46 0.74 2.53
C VAL A 107 16.56 2.08 1.83
N PHE A 108 17.06 3.11 2.53
CA PHE A 108 17.27 4.43 1.94
C PHE A 108 18.28 4.39 0.78
N ILE A 109 19.42 3.71 0.96
CA ILE A 109 20.44 3.57 -0.10
C ILE A 109 19.87 2.81 -1.30
N LEU A 110 19.16 1.71 -1.07
CA LEU A 110 18.50 0.96 -2.15
C LEU A 110 17.46 1.80 -2.88
N GLY A 111 16.76 2.68 -2.17
CA GLY A 111 15.86 3.66 -2.79
C GLY A 111 16.61 4.66 -3.68
N LEU A 112 17.79 5.12 -3.30
CA LEU A 112 18.63 5.96 -4.17
C LEU A 112 19.06 5.23 -5.45
N PHE A 113 19.29 3.91 -5.41
CA PHE A 113 19.53 3.12 -6.62
C PHE A 113 18.31 3.08 -7.54
N ILE A 114 17.08 2.95 -7.00
CA ILE A 114 15.85 3.00 -7.80
C ILE A 114 15.70 4.39 -8.44
N ILE A 115 15.96 5.46 -7.70
CA ILE A 115 15.94 6.83 -8.23
C ILE A 115 16.98 7.01 -9.33
N GLY A 116 18.18 6.47 -9.13
CA GLY A 116 19.22 6.47 -10.17
C GLY A 116 18.73 5.75 -11.44
N LEU A 117 18.07 4.60 -11.32
CA LEU A 117 17.47 3.90 -12.45
C LEU A 117 16.41 4.76 -13.15
N ASP A 118 15.52 5.41 -12.39
CA ASP A 118 14.50 6.32 -12.93
C ASP A 118 15.12 7.47 -13.76
N ILE A 119 16.09 8.16 -13.18
CA ILE A 119 16.66 9.38 -13.77
C ILE A 119 17.66 9.05 -14.89
N PHE A 120 18.52 8.04 -14.73
CA PHE A 120 19.59 7.77 -15.67
C PHE A 120 19.21 6.75 -16.77
N VAL A 121 18.17 5.95 -16.55
CA VAL A 121 17.71 4.96 -17.54
C VAL A 121 16.33 5.32 -18.07
N PHE A 122 15.30 5.43 -17.23
CA PHE A 122 13.93 5.61 -17.74
C PHE A 122 13.68 7.02 -18.30
N LEU A 123 14.24 8.06 -17.69
CA LEU A 123 14.01 9.44 -18.16
C LEU A 123 14.60 9.70 -19.56
N PRO A 124 15.86 9.33 -19.90
CA PRO A 124 16.40 9.48 -21.25
C PRO A 124 15.68 8.63 -22.29
N PHE A 125 15.19 7.45 -21.91
CA PHE A 125 14.48 6.53 -22.80
C PHE A 125 12.95 6.64 -22.70
N SER A 126 12.42 7.75 -22.19
CA SER A 126 10.97 7.95 -21.99
C SER A 126 10.15 7.72 -23.25
N ASP A 127 10.56 8.25 -24.39
CA ASP A 127 9.83 8.10 -25.66
C ASP A 127 9.88 6.65 -26.19
N VAL A 128 10.97 5.92 -25.92
CA VAL A 128 11.10 4.49 -26.24
C VAL A 128 10.15 3.67 -25.37
N ILE A 129 10.03 4.01 -24.09
CA ILE A 129 9.10 3.35 -23.17
C ILE A 129 7.66 3.54 -23.63
N LEU A 130 7.26 4.75 -24.02
CA LEU A 130 5.92 5.03 -24.54
C LEU A 130 5.61 4.17 -25.77
N LYS A 131 6.57 4.03 -26.71
CA LYS A 131 6.44 3.19 -27.89
C LYS A 131 6.32 1.70 -27.54
N ILE A 132 7.15 1.19 -26.64
CA ILE A 132 7.08 -0.20 -26.15
C ILE A 132 5.73 -0.49 -25.47
N CYS A 133 5.18 0.49 -24.75
CA CYS A 133 3.87 0.40 -24.12
C CYS A 133 2.72 0.60 -25.12
N GLN A 134 3.00 0.70 -26.43
CA GLN A 134 2.02 0.85 -27.49
C GLN A 134 1.08 2.05 -27.29
N VAL A 135 1.63 3.16 -26.80
CA VAL A 135 0.89 4.44 -26.77
C VAL A 135 0.67 4.88 -28.21
N PRO A 136 -0.56 5.27 -28.62
CA PRO A 136 -0.85 5.75 -29.96
C PRO A 136 0.05 6.93 -30.35
N GLU A 137 0.51 6.96 -31.60
CA GLU A 137 1.49 7.95 -32.09
C GLU A 137 0.99 9.39 -31.97
N ASP A 138 -0.30 9.61 -32.18
CA ASP A 138 -0.99 10.90 -32.02
C ASP A 138 -0.97 11.40 -30.57
N LEU A 139 -0.93 10.49 -29.59
CA LEU A 139 -0.83 10.82 -28.17
C LEU A 139 0.61 10.95 -27.68
N ILE A 140 1.62 10.40 -28.37
CA ILE A 140 3.02 10.45 -27.92
C ILE A 140 3.49 11.90 -27.79
N SER A 141 3.21 12.77 -28.76
CA SER A 141 3.62 14.18 -28.72
C SER A 141 3.03 14.93 -27.53
N LEU A 142 1.75 14.68 -27.22
CA LEU A 142 1.05 15.25 -26.06
C LEU A 142 1.55 14.67 -24.73
N SER A 143 1.92 13.39 -24.75
CA SER A 143 2.22 12.60 -23.54
C SER A 143 3.69 12.66 -23.14
N SER A 144 4.62 12.92 -24.07
CA SER A 144 6.06 12.82 -23.81
C SER A 144 6.53 13.77 -22.70
N GLY A 145 6.18 15.05 -22.79
CA GLY A 145 6.50 16.04 -21.75
C GLY A 145 5.89 15.69 -20.39
N TYR A 146 4.62 15.31 -20.39
CA TYR A 146 3.90 14.89 -19.21
C TYR A 146 4.55 13.64 -18.56
N PHE A 147 4.89 12.63 -19.35
CA PHE A 147 5.52 11.40 -18.87
C PHE A 147 6.93 11.63 -18.29
N ARG A 148 7.73 12.52 -18.92
CA ARG A 148 9.05 12.90 -18.38
C ARG A 148 8.93 13.54 -17.00
N LEU A 149 7.95 14.42 -16.80
CA LEU A 149 7.67 15.00 -15.49
C LEU A 149 7.20 13.94 -14.47
N GLN A 150 6.40 12.96 -14.91
CA GLN A 150 6.01 11.83 -14.05
C GLN A 150 7.20 10.99 -13.57
N LEU A 151 8.22 10.79 -14.39
CA LEU A 151 9.44 10.11 -13.96
C LEU A 151 10.19 10.91 -12.90
N VAL A 152 10.23 12.24 -13.02
CA VAL A 152 10.79 13.11 -11.98
C VAL A 152 9.96 13.03 -10.69
N GLU A 153 8.62 13.08 -10.79
CA GLU A 153 7.73 12.90 -9.64
C GLU A 153 7.95 11.53 -9.00
N GLN A 154 8.14 10.47 -9.78
CA GLN A 154 8.38 9.12 -9.29
C GLN A 154 9.62 9.03 -8.39
N ALA A 155 10.70 9.72 -8.72
CA ALA A 155 11.90 9.79 -7.88
C ALA A 155 11.58 10.39 -6.50
N ILE A 156 10.75 11.44 -6.45
CA ILE A 156 10.28 12.06 -5.20
C ILE A 156 9.38 11.10 -4.42
N ILE A 157 8.47 10.40 -5.09
CA ILE A 157 7.57 9.41 -4.49
C ILE A 157 8.37 8.29 -3.82
N VAL A 158 9.47 7.81 -4.42
CA VAL A 158 10.31 6.77 -3.80
C VAL A 158 10.85 7.23 -2.45
N LEU A 159 11.37 8.46 -2.35
CA LEU A 159 11.87 9.02 -1.08
C LEU A 159 10.75 9.16 -0.04
N ASN A 160 9.58 9.66 -0.46
CA ASN A 160 8.42 9.78 0.41
C ASN A 160 7.96 8.40 0.92
N ASN A 161 7.93 7.38 0.07
CA ASN A 161 7.58 6.01 0.45
C ASN A 161 8.57 5.42 1.46
N ILE A 162 9.86 5.72 1.35
CA ILE A 162 10.86 5.30 2.34
C ILE A 162 10.59 5.96 3.69
N ALA A 163 10.30 7.26 3.73
CA ALA A 163 9.95 7.94 4.97
C ALA A 163 8.68 7.37 5.60
N ILE A 164 7.64 7.13 4.79
CA ILE A 164 6.41 6.47 5.22
C ILE A 164 6.72 5.08 5.78
N SER A 165 7.57 4.30 5.13
CA SER A 165 7.93 2.94 5.58
C SER A 165 8.61 2.94 6.94
N VAL A 166 9.50 3.89 7.18
CA VAL A 166 10.19 4.10 8.45
C VAL A 166 9.20 4.49 9.56
N GLU A 167 8.30 5.43 9.31
CA GLU A 167 7.26 5.82 10.27
C GLU A 167 6.27 4.69 10.55
N LYS A 168 5.88 3.93 9.52
CA LYS A 168 5.03 2.76 9.60
C LYS A 168 5.65 1.65 10.44
N SER A 169 6.97 1.41 10.31
CA SER A 169 7.70 0.42 11.12
C SER A 169 7.63 0.71 12.61
N LYS A 170 7.51 1.98 13.00
CA LYS A 170 7.32 2.42 14.40
C LYS A 170 5.86 2.38 14.87
N GLY A 171 4.91 2.21 13.95
CA GLY A 171 3.48 2.37 14.20
C GLY A 171 3.02 3.84 14.29
N ASN A 172 3.83 4.80 13.82
CA ASN A 172 3.52 6.24 13.89
C ASN A 172 2.64 6.70 12.71
N THR A 173 1.48 6.09 12.56
CA THR A 173 0.57 6.29 11.42
C THR A 173 -0.08 7.67 11.36
N LYS A 174 -0.17 8.38 12.50
CA LYS A 174 -0.66 9.78 12.53
C LYS A 174 0.21 10.73 11.69
N VAL A 175 1.52 10.55 11.72
CA VAL A 175 2.44 11.36 10.90
C VAL A 175 2.23 11.07 9.43
N ILE A 176 2.06 9.78 9.08
CA ILE A 176 1.77 9.36 7.70
C ILE A 176 0.46 9.99 7.21
N PHE A 177 -0.59 9.98 8.04
CA PHE A 177 -1.86 10.62 7.72
C PHE A 177 -1.68 12.12 7.42
N VAL A 178 -1.01 12.86 8.31
CA VAL A 178 -0.78 14.29 8.14
C VAL A 178 0.01 14.58 6.87
N MET A 179 1.08 13.83 6.59
CA MET A 179 1.90 13.98 5.38
C MET A 179 1.05 13.82 4.10
N ASN A 180 0.23 12.76 4.06
CA ASN A 180 -0.59 12.47 2.88
C ASN A 180 -1.74 13.47 2.71
N ILE A 181 -2.37 13.93 3.80
CA ILE A 181 -3.42 14.96 3.73
C ILE A 181 -2.86 16.29 3.25
N LEU A 182 -1.69 16.70 3.75
CA LEU A 182 -1.03 17.92 3.27
C LEU A 182 -0.69 17.83 1.77
N ASN A 183 -0.11 16.71 1.33
CA ASN A 183 0.15 16.45 -0.08
C ASN A 183 -1.11 16.60 -0.93
N MET A 184 -2.21 16.00 -0.49
CA MET A 184 -3.49 16.04 -1.20
C MET A 184 -4.08 17.45 -1.25
N ILE A 185 -4.06 18.21 -0.14
CA ILE A 185 -4.55 19.59 -0.10
C ILE A 185 -3.73 20.47 -1.06
N VAL A 186 -2.41 20.38 -1.02
CA VAL A 186 -1.53 21.15 -1.91
C VAL A 186 -1.83 20.81 -3.37
N LYS A 187 -1.94 19.52 -3.70
CA LYS A 187 -2.23 19.11 -5.09
C LYS A 187 -3.59 19.61 -5.56
N ILE A 188 -4.66 19.39 -4.80
CA ILE A 188 -6.01 19.86 -5.19
C ILE A 188 -6.01 21.38 -5.39
N SER A 189 -5.43 22.13 -4.45
CA SER A 189 -5.41 23.59 -4.53
C SER A 189 -4.67 24.09 -5.77
N LEU A 190 -3.51 23.50 -6.09
CA LEU A 190 -2.74 23.87 -7.27
C LEU A 190 -3.42 23.44 -8.56
N SER A 191 -3.95 22.21 -8.62
CA SER A 191 -4.69 21.74 -9.80
C SER A 191 -5.92 22.62 -10.07
N ALA A 192 -6.68 22.96 -9.03
CA ALA A 192 -7.82 23.88 -9.16
C ALA A 192 -7.38 25.28 -9.63
N LEU A 193 -6.27 25.81 -9.09
CA LEU A 193 -5.73 27.10 -9.52
C LEU A 193 -5.34 27.06 -11.00
N PHE A 194 -4.66 26.02 -11.46
CA PHE A 194 -4.24 25.90 -12.85
C PHE A 194 -5.44 25.72 -13.79
N VAL A 195 -6.37 24.82 -13.48
CA VAL A 195 -7.51 24.50 -14.35
C VAL A 195 -8.55 25.62 -14.36
N TYR A 196 -9.01 26.06 -13.18
CA TYR A 196 -10.12 27.02 -13.09
C TYR A 196 -9.66 28.47 -12.97
N GLY A 197 -8.51 28.73 -12.32
CA GLY A 197 -7.96 30.08 -12.14
C GLY A 197 -7.22 30.58 -13.37
N ILE A 198 -6.21 29.85 -13.81
CA ILE A 198 -5.34 30.25 -14.94
C ILE A 198 -5.91 29.74 -16.28
N ARG A 199 -6.76 28.70 -16.24
CA ARG A 199 -7.39 28.07 -17.41
C ARG A 199 -6.35 27.48 -18.38
N VAL A 200 -5.42 26.71 -17.83
CA VAL A 200 -4.39 26.03 -18.63
C VAL A 200 -5.02 24.94 -19.51
N THR A 201 -4.41 24.75 -20.68
CA THR A 201 -4.84 23.75 -21.66
C THR A 201 -3.82 22.60 -21.82
N ASP A 202 -2.69 22.67 -21.10
CA ASP A 202 -1.61 21.69 -21.20
C ASP A 202 -1.55 20.80 -19.94
N LEU A 203 -1.46 19.48 -20.13
CA LEU A 203 -1.32 18.47 -19.08
C LEU A 203 -0.08 18.66 -18.20
N ILE A 204 0.94 19.34 -18.69
CA ILE A 204 2.18 19.64 -17.97
C ILE A 204 1.88 20.33 -16.63
N TYR A 205 0.90 21.24 -16.59
CA TYR A 205 0.55 21.97 -15.36
C TYR A 205 -0.11 21.09 -14.31
N ILE A 206 -0.88 20.07 -14.73
CA ILE A 206 -1.46 19.07 -13.81
C ILE A 206 -0.33 18.28 -13.16
N GLU A 207 0.67 17.87 -13.93
CA GLU A 207 1.80 17.13 -13.39
C GLU A 207 2.70 18.01 -12.52
N LEU A 208 2.90 19.27 -12.87
CA LEU A 208 3.60 20.25 -12.03
C LEU A 208 2.92 20.39 -10.67
N SER A 209 1.59 20.40 -10.61
CA SER A 209 0.87 20.42 -9.33
C SER A 209 1.18 19.19 -8.48
N SER A 210 1.32 18.01 -9.11
CA SER A 210 1.72 16.77 -8.45
C SER A 210 3.16 16.83 -7.92
N ILE A 211 4.10 17.31 -8.74
CA ILE A 211 5.51 17.46 -8.36
C ILE A 211 5.64 18.43 -7.18
N ILE A 212 4.97 19.57 -7.20
CA ILE A 212 5.02 20.55 -6.11
C ILE A 212 4.43 19.95 -4.83
N ALA A 213 3.29 19.25 -4.93
CA ALA A 213 2.67 18.58 -3.80
C ALA A 213 3.58 17.49 -3.21
N GLN A 214 4.14 16.60 -4.04
CA GLN A 214 5.09 15.57 -3.59
C GLN A 214 6.38 16.17 -3.04
N SER A 215 6.85 17.30 -3.58
CA SER A 215 8.02 18.01 -3.07
C SER A 215 7.76 18.62 -1.70
N SER A 216 6.55 19.16 -1.45
CA SER A 216 6.15 19.66 -0.14
C SER A 216 6.16 18.54 0.92
N MET A 217 5.68 17.36 0.55
CA MET A 217 5.74 16.16 1.37
C MET A 217 7.20 15.70 1.59
N LEU A 218 8.05 15.81 0.55
CA LEU A 218 9.46 15.44 0.63
C LEU A 218 10.22 16.27 1.68
N VAL A 219 9.92 17.56 1.80
CA VAL A 219 10.53 18.41 2.86
C VAL A 219 10.24 17.83 4.24
N ILE A 220 8.99 17.42 4.49
CA ILE A 220 8.63 16.78 5.77
C ILE A 220 9.31 15.42 5.90
N SER A 221 9.35 14.63 4.84
CA SER A 221 10.02 13.33 4.80
C SER A 221 11.51 13.43 5.15
N LEU A 222 12.21 14.36 4.53
CA LEU A 222 13.63 14.60 4.80
C LEU A 222 13.85 15.10 6.23
N TYR A 223 13.01 16.02 6.71
CA TYR A 223 13.07 16.46 8.11
C TYR A 223 12.93 15.29 9.08
N LEU A 224 11.96 14.40 8.85
CA LEU A 224 11.75 13.21 9.68
C LEU A 224 12.94 12.25 9.61
N LEU A 225 13.46 11.98 8.42
CA LEU A 225 14.56 11.02 8.22
C LEU A 225 15.90 11.55 8.76
N LEU A 226 16.18 12.84 8.63
CA LEU A 226 17.46 13.44 9.03
C LEU A 226 17.49 13.92 10.49
N ASN A 227 16.32 14.05 11.14
CA ASN A 227 16.23 14.55 12.50
C ASN A 227 16.95 13.63 13.50
N LYS A 228 17.90 14.17 14.25
CA LYS A 228 18.67 13.46 15.29
C LYS A 228 17.80 12.84 16.39
N LYS A 229 16.57 13.35 16.59
CA LYS A 229 15.61 12.80 17.56
C LYS A 229 14.86 11.59 17.02
N ASN A 230 14.98 11.28 15.73
CA ASN A 230 14.36 10.10 15.14
C ASN A 230 15.20 8.86 15.48
N ILE A 231 14.54 7.83 16.02
CA ILE A 231 15.18 6.55 16.35
C ILE A 231 15.87 5.95 15.12
N PHE A 232 15.25 6.07 13.94
CA PHE A 232 15.78 5.56 12.67
C PHE A 232 16.37 6.67 11.80
N GLN A 233 17.09 7.60 12.44
CA GLN A 233 17.77 8.67 11.71
C GLN A 233 18.61 8.12 10.57
N ILE A 234 18.46 8.69 9.37
CA ILE A 234 19.34 8.41 8.25
C ILE A 234 20.65 9.19 8.45
N SER A 235 21.76 8.47 8.48
CA SER A 235 23.09 9.06 8.68
C SER A 235 24.15 8.17 8.03
N TYR A 236 25.14 8.78 7.40
CA TYR A 236 26.27 8.10 6.75
C TYR A 236 26.96 7.06 7.67
N LYS A 237 26.97 7.30 8.99
CA LYS A 237 27.53 6.38 10.00
C LYS A 237 26.85 5.00 9.99
N TYR A 238 25.59 4.94 9.62
CA TYR A 238 24.79 3.71 9.62
C TYR A 238 24.61 3.13 8.21
N PHE A 239 25.20 3.75 7.20
CA PHE A 239 25.18 3.22 5.84
C PHE A 239 25.91 1.89 5.80
N SER A 240 25.22 0.86 5.35
CA SER A 240 25.75 -0.49 5.27
C SER A 240 25.17 -1.19 4.06
N LEU A 241 26.02 -1.54 3.11
CA LEU A 241 25.70 -2.41 1.99
C LEU A 241 26.19 -3.84 2.24
N LYS A 242 26.31 -4.24 3.53
CA LYS A 242 26.61 -5.64 3.85
C LYS A 242 25.59 -6.54 3.22
N TRP A 243 26.05 -7.54 2.48
CA TRP A 243 25.19 -8.44 1.71
C TRP A 243 24.07 -9.09 2.54
N GLU A 244 24.33 -9.40 3.80
CA GLU A 244 23.33 -9.96 4.71
C GLU A 244 22.12 -9.06 4.90
N ASN A 245 22.33 -7.74 5.11
CA ASN A 245 21.26 -6.75 5.26
C ASN A 245 20.52 -6.54 3.93
N VAL A 246 21.27 -6.34 2.84
CA VAL A 246 20.72 -6.16 1.49
C VAL A 246 19.89 -7.38 1.09
N LYS A 247 20.42 -8.59 1.25
CA LYS A 247 19.74 -9.85 0.97
C LYS A 247 18.42 -9.97 1.73
N THR A 248 18.44 -9.66 3.02
CA THR A 248 17.23 -9.76 3.87
C THR A 248 16.14 -8.80 3.39
N ILE A 249 16.50 -7.56 3.06
CA ILE A 249 15.56 -6.56 2.52
C ILE A 249 15.04 -7.01 1.15
N LEU A 250 15.92 -7.41 0.23
CA LEU A 250 15.54 -7.83 -1.11
C LEU A 250 14.63 -9.06 -1.11
N LEU A 251 14.88 -10.05 -0.25
CA LEU A 251 14.02 -11.23 -0.10
C LEU A 251 12.59 -10.88 0.34
N MET A 252 12.41 -9.79 1.09
CA MET A 252 11.08 -9.30 1.46
C MET A 252 10.49 -8.38 0.39
N SER A 253 11.32 -7.53 -0.22
CA SER A 253 10.89 -6.48 -1.15
C SER A 253 10.56 -7.01 -2.55
N LEU A 254 11.36 -7.94 -3.08
CA LEU A 254 11.19 -8.44 -4.44
C LEU A 254 9.84 -9.15 -4.65
N PRO A 255 9.39 -10.05 -3.76
CA PRO A 255 8.05 -10.62 -3.89
C PRO A 255 6.94 -9.57 -3.79
N LEU A 256 7.07 -8.60 -2.88
CA LEU A 256 6.10 -7.49 -2.75
C LEU A 256 6.01 -6.65 -4.03
N PHE A 257 7.16 -6.31 -4.60
CA PHE A 257 7.24 -5.64 -5.91
C PHE A 257 6.51 -6.45 -6.98
N LEU A 258 6.88 -7.74 -7.14
CA LEU A 258 6.27 -8.61 -8.13
C LEU A 258 4.75 -8.74 -7.94
N GLY A 259 4.28 -8.86 -6.70
CA GLY A 259 2.84 -8.90 -6.41
C GLY A 259 2.11 -7.63 -6.86
N LYS A 260 2.65 -6.44 -6.56
CA LYS A 260 2.05 -5.15 -6.96
C LYS A 260 2.17 -4.92 -8.47
N PHE A 261 3.29 -5.29 -9.06
CA PHE A 261 3.54 -5.21 -10.51
C PHE A 261 2.53 -6.06 -11.30
N VAL A 262 2.35 -7.32 -10.90
CA VAL A 262 1.38 -8.23 -11.56
C VAL A 262 -0.06 -7.72 -11.41
N ILE A 263 -0.44 -7.16 -10.25
CA ILE A 263 -1.76 -6.54 -10.09
C ILE A 263 -1.94 -5.38 -11.07
N SER A 264 -0.95 -4.51 -11.21
CA SER A 264 -1.01 -3.37 -12.14
C SER A 264 -1.10 -3.83 -13.58
N LEU A 265 -0.26 -4.79 -13.98
CA LEU A 265 -0.29 -5.40 -15.31
C LEU A 265 -1.63 -6.08 -15.60
N GLY A 266 -2.19 -6.77 -14.61
CA GLY A 266 -3.49 -7.43 -14.73
C GLY A 266 -4.64 -6.46 -14.95
N LYS A 267 -4.63 -5.29 -14.33
CA LYS A 267 -5.63 -4.24 -14.59
C LYS A 267 -5.58 -3.76 -16.04
N VAL A 268 -4.36 -3.54 -16.56
CA VAL A 268 -4.14 -3.18 -17.99
C VAL A 268 -4.73 -4.24 -18.91
N SER A 269 -4.40 -5.51 -18.67
CA SER A 269 -4.88 -6.64 -19.47
C SER A 269 -6.40 -6.77 -19.46
N VAL A 270 -7.04 -6.65 -18.30
CA VAL A 270 -8.50 -6.71 -18.16
C VAL A 270 -9.17 -5.55 -18.91
N ASN A 271 -8.64 -4.33 -18.80
CA ASN A 271 -9.17 -3.19 -19.53
C ASN A 271 -9.05 -3.39 -21.06
N ALA A 272 -7.93 -3.94 -21.51
CA ALA A 272 -7.73 -4.26 -22.93
C ALA A 272 -8.74 -5.31 -23.43
N MET A 273 -8.99 -6.37 -22.65
CA MET A 273 -9.99 -7.39 -22.98
C MET A 273 -11.42 -6.82 -22.98
N CYS A 274 -11.76 -5.91 -22.07
CA CYS A 274 -13.09 -5.29 -22.01
C CYS A 274 -13.39 -4.38 -23.20
N LYS A 275 -12.37 -3.95 -23.99
CA LYS A 275 -12.59 -3.17 -25.22
C LYS A 275 -13.44 -3.88 -26.27
N VAL A 276 -13.47 -5.22 -26.26
CA VAL A 276 -14.32 -6.02 -27.17
C VAL A 276 -15.82 -5.67 -26.99
N TYR A 277 -16.21 -5.27 -25.80
CA TYR A 277 -17.61 -4.86 -25.50
C TYR A 277 -17.87 -3.37 -25.73
N GLY A 278 -16.88 -2.63 -26.26
CA GLY A 278 -16.95 -1.20 -26.52
C GLY A 278 -16.35 -0.33 -25.41
N SER A 279 -16.08 0.91 -25.75
CA SER A 279 -15.46 1.89 -24.84
C SER A 279 -16.33 2.22 -23.63
N LEU A 280 -17.67 2.18 -23.79
CA LEU A 280 -18.60 2.38 -22.67
C LEU A 280 -18.42 1.34 -21.56
N THR A 281 -18.13 0.08 -21.90
CA THR A 281 -17.89 -0.99 -20.91
C THR A 281 -16.64 -0.73 -20.09
N VAL A 282 -15.57 -0.24 -20.72
CA VAL A 282 -14.32 0.08 -20.00
C VAL A 282 -14.56 1.24 -19.02
N GLY A 283 -15.31 2.27 -19.44
CA GLY A 283 -15.72 3.38 -18.57
C GLY A 283 -16.60 2.91 -17.41
N ALA A 284 -17.62 2.09 -17.69
CA ALA A 284 -18.53 1.55 -16.69
C ALA A 284 -17.79 0.66 -15.66
N LEU A 285 -16.85 -0.16 -16.11
CA LEU A 285 -15.96 -0.93 -15.23
C LEU A 285 -15.11 -0.02 -14.34
N GLY A 286 -14.59 1.08 -14.89
CA GLY A 286 -13.85 2.09 -14.14
C GLY A 286 -14.69 2.70 -13.02
N VAL A 287 -15.94 3.09 -13.32
CA VAL A 287 -16.90 3.61 -12.34
C VAL A 287 -17.21 2.58 -11.27
N SER A 288 -17.52 1.31 -11.66
CA SER A 288 -17.75 0.22 -10.71
C SER A 288 -16.58 0.02 -9.76
N ASN A 289 -15.36 -0.04 -10.29
CA ASN A 289 -14.14 -0.15 -9.49
C ASN A 289 -13.96 1.02 -8.50
N ASN A 290 -14.32 2.25 -8.89
CA ASN A 290 -14.24 3.42 -8.01
C ASN A 290 -15.26 3.32 -6.88
N ILE A 291 -16.50 2.90 -7.18
CA ILE A 291 -17.55 2.71 -6.18
C ILE A 291 -17.17 1.61 -5.19
N CYS A 292 -16.76 0.43 -5.67
CA CYS A 292 -16.25 -0.64 -4.81
C CYS A 292 -15.00 -0.19 -4.03
N GLY A 293 -14.16 0.64 -4.66
CA GLY A 293 -12.94 1.20 -4.10
C GLY A 293 -13.16 2.06 -2.85
N LEU A 294 -14.29 2.76 -2.72
CA LEU A 294 -14.64 3.52 -1.51
C LEU A 294 -14.53 2.65 -0.25
N ILE A 295 -14.86 1.37 -0.37
CA ILE A 295 -14.86 0.43 0.74
C ILE A 295 -13.55 -0.38 0.76
N THR A 296 -13.16 -0.93 -0.39
CA THR A 296 -12.08 -1.92 -0.48
C THR A 296 -10.70 -1.32 -0.37
N ASN A 297 -10.48 -0.05 -0.78
CA ASN A 297 -9.20 0.64 -0.62
C ASN A 297 -8.84 0.82 0.86
N CYS A 298 -9.84 0.93 1.75
CA CYS A 298 -9.61 0.94 3.20
C CYS A 298 -8.95 -0.36 3.71
N GLY A 299 -9.08 -1.47 2.98
CA GLY A 299 -8.41 -2.73 3.29
C GLY A 299 -6.88 -2.61 3.32
N ALA A 300 -6.30 -1.75 2.48
CA ALA A 300 -4.86 -1.49 2.48
C ALA A 300 -4.37 -0.90 3.82
N SER A 301 -5.20 -0.15 4.52
CA SER A 301 -4.86 0.39 5.83
C SER A 301 -4.76 -0.70 6.90
N PHE A 302 -5.63 -1.73 6.83
CA PHE A 302 -5.56 -2.91 7.68
C PHE A 302 -4.34 -3.76 7.33
N GLU A 303 -4.10 -4.04 6.04
CA GLU A 303 -2.91 -4.75 5.55
C GLU A 303 -1.63 -4.13 6.10
N ASP A 304 -1.52 -2.82 6.01
CA ASP A 304 -0.33 -2.06 6.41
C ASP A 304 -0.15 -1.99 7.94
N SER A 305 -1.21 -1.68 8.68
CA SER A 305 -1.17 -1.56 10.14
C SER A 305 -0.97 -2.91 10.80
N GLU A 306 -1.67 -3.93 10.35
CA GLU A 306 -1.54 -5.30 10.85
C GLU A 306 -0.15 -5.85 10.59
N SER A 307 0.39 -5.69 9.37
CA SER A 307 1.75 -6.11 9.04
C SER A 307 2.78 -5.51 10.01
N SER A 308 2.66 -4.21 10.34
CA SER A 308 3.54 -3.53 11.29
C SER A 308 3.40 -4.09 12.71
N ILE A 309 2.16 -4.24 13.21
CA ILE A 309 1.89 -4.72 14.57
C ILE A 309 2.34 -6.19 14.71
N VAL A 310 2.04 -7.04 13.72
CA VAL A 310 2.42 -8.45 13.71
C VAL A 310 3.94 -8.59 13.65
N SER A 311 4.63 -7.84 12.78
CA SER A 311 6.09 -7.89 12.67
C SER A 311 6.77 -7.52 13.98
N GLN A 312 6.30 -6.47 14.69
CA GLN A 312 6.85 -6.08 15.98
C GLN A 312 6.63 -7.15 17.05
N ASN A 313 5.43 -7.74 17.11
CA ASN A 313 5.13 -8.81 18.06
C ASN A 313 5.91 -10.10 17.78
N LEU A 314 6.18 -10.40 16.50
CA LEU A 314 7.07 -11.51 16.14
C LEU A 314 8.52 -11.24 16.50
N GLY A 315 8.98 -10.01 16.33
CA GLY A 315 10.30 -9.61 16.83
C GLY A 315 10.43 -9.86 18.33
N ASN A 316 9.38 -9.54 19.06
CA ASN A 316 9.28 -9.78 20.52
C ASN A 316 8.89 -11.22 20.91
N LYS A 317 8.98 -12.18 20.01
CA LYS A 317 8.66 -13.62 20.22
C LYS A 317 7.22 -13.90 20.72
N ASN A 318 6.27 -12.94 20.58
CA ASN A 318 4.90 -13.08 21.05
C ASN A 318 3.94 -13.54 19.94
N MET A 319 3.98 -14.81 19.58
CA MET A 319 3.11 -15.40 18.56
C MET A 319 1.63 -15.38 18.92
N LYS A 320 1.28 -15.56 20.22
CA LYS A 320 -0.12 -15.54 20.66
C LYS A 320 -0.77 -14.19 20.35
N ARG A 321 0.00 -13.10 20.59
CA ARG A 321 -0.49 -11.75 20.38
C ARG A 321 -0.68 -11.45 18.88
N THR A 322 0.15 -12.00 17.98
CA THR A 322 -0.05 -11.83 16.54
C THR A 322 -1.39 -12.39 16.05
N MET A 323 -1.82 -13.55 16.58
CA MET A 323 -3.13 -14.12 16.24
C MET A 323 -4.29 -13.32 16.82
N LYS A 324 -4.13 -12.76 18.03
CA LYS A 324 -5.13 -11.86 18.59
C LYS A 324 -5.28 -10.58 17.75
N VAL A 325 -4.17 -10.03 17.24
CA VAL A 325 -4.18 -8.88 16.32
C VAL A 325 -4.96 -9.21 15.04
N PHE A 326 -4.67 -10.34 14.42
CA PHE A 326 -5.39 -10.82 13.22
C PHE A 326 -6.91 -10.91 13.47
N ILE A 327 -7.34 -11.49 14.59
CA ILE A 327 -8.77 -11.61 14.93
C ILE A 327 -9.40 -10.21 15.08
N VAL A 328 -8.73 -9.29 15.78
CA VAL A 328 -9.24 -7.91 15.96
C VAL A 328 -9.33 -7.19 14.61
N SER A 329 -8.30 -7.27 13.76
CA SER A 329 -8.31 -6.69 12.42
C SER A 329 -9.43 -7.27 11.56
N MET A 330 -9.65 -8.60 11.62
CA MET A 330 -10.71 -9.29 10.87
C MET A 330 -12.10 -8.81 11.29
N VAL A 331 -12.34 -8.69 12.58
CA VAL A 331 -13.63 -8.19 13.12
C VAL A 331 -13.87 -6.74 12.68
N LEU A 332 -12.89 -5.86 12.85
CA LEU A 332 -13.01 -4.45 12.48
C LEU A 332 -13.24 -4.28 10.98
N MET A 333 -12.47 -5.00 10.15
CA MET A 333 -12.62 -4.95 8.69
C MET A 333 -13.96 -5.54 8.24
N SER A 334 -14.45 -6.60 8.90
CA SER A 334 -15.77 -7.17 8.60
C SER A 334 -16.90 -6.21 8.92
N ILE A 335 -16.84 -5.52 10.06
CA ILE A 335 -17.83 -4.48 10.43
C ILE A 335 -17.85 -3.38 9.36
N TRP A 336 -16.69 -2.86 8.98
CA TRP A 336 -16.58 -1.83 7.94
C TRP A 336 -17.14 -2.31 6.60
N THR A 337 -16.80 -3.53 6.21
CA THR A 337 -17.20 -4.11 4.93
C THR A 337 -18.70 -4.35 4.85
N ILE A 338 -19.30 -4.88 5.92
CA ILE A 338 -20.77 -5.09 5.98
C ILE A 338 -21.47 -3.74 5.93
N PHE A 339 -21.05 -2.77 6.75
CA PHE A 339 -21.62 -1.43 6.74
C PHE A 339 -21.49 -0.78 5.35
N GLY A 340 -20.27 -0.77 4.78
CA GLY A 340 -20.01 -0.17 3.47
C GLY A 340 -20.79 -0.87 2.34
N TYR A 341 -20.85 -2.21 2.35
CA TYR A 341 -21.63 -2.97 1.37
C TYR A 341 -23.11 -2.62 1.43
N LEU A 342 -23.70 -2.55 2.63
CA LEU A 342 -25.10 -2.15 2.80
C LEU A 342 -25.33 -0.71 2.30
N CYS A 343 -24.45 0.21 2.66
CA CYS A 343 -24.56 1.59 2.18
C CYS A 343 -24.51 1.68 0.64
N VAL A 344 -23.49 1.10 0.03
CA VAL A 344 -23.21 1.29 -1.41
C VAL A 344 -24.14 0.42 -2.28
N ARG A 345 -24.50 -0.77 -1.81
CA ARG A 345 -25.27 -1.74 -2.62
C ARG A 345 -26.77 -1.72 -2.34
N VAL A 346 -27.17 -1.46 -1.09
CA VAL A 346 -28.59 -1.60 -0.68
C VAL A 346 -29.24 -0.23 -0.55
N PHE A 347 -28.62 0.72 0.15
CA PHE A 347 -29.28 1.98 0.49
C PHE A 347 -29.07 3.09 -0.54
N PHE A 348 -27.87 3.24 -1.09
CA PHE A 348 -27.48 4.40 -1.89
C PHE A 348 -26.98 4.06 -3.29
N GLN A 349 -27.27 2.86 -3.83
CA GLN A 349 -26.76 2.43 -5.12
C GLN A 349 -27.10 3.43 -6.24
N ASP A 350 -28.38 3.77 -6.39
CA ASP A 350 -28.81 4.65 -7.46
C ASP A 350 -28.31 6.09 -7.29
N GLN A 351 -28.26 6.59 -6.06
CA GLN A 351 -27.73 7.92 -5.76
C GLN A 351 -26.23 7.99 -6.11
N ILE A 352 -25.45 6.98 -5.75
CA ILE A 352 -24.02 6.93 -6.03
C ILE A 352 -23.75 6.79 -7.53
N ILE A 353 -24.50 5.94 -8.24
CA ILE A 353 -24.35 5.79 -9.69
C ILE A 353 -24.73 7.09 -10.40
N ASN A 354 -25.76 7.78 -9.94
CA ASN A 354 -26.17 9.06 -10.52
C ASN A 354 -25.15 10.19 -10.31
N LEU A 355 -24.24 10.11 -9.35
CA LEU A 355 -23.10 11.06 -9.23
C LEU A 355 -22.16 10.98 -10.44
N PHE A 356 -22.11 9.85 -11.13
CA PHE A 356 -21.28 9.66 -12.32
C PHE A 356 -22.05 9.92 -13.62
N SER A 357 -23.33 10.34 -13.53
CA SER A 357 -24.14 10.69 -14.69
C SER A 357 -24.22 12.23 -14.83
N THR A 358 -23.91 12.71 -16.02
CA THR A 358 -24.10 14.10 -16.43
C THR A 358 -25.36 14.22 -17.30
N LYS A 359 -25.78 15.44 -17.61
CA LYS A 359 -26.94 15.68 -18.49
C LYS A 359 -26.83 15.00 -19.88
N ASN A 360 -25.59 14.71 -20.31
CA ASN A 360 -25.28 14.12 -21.62
C ASN A 360 -24.94 12.63 -21.54
N THR A 361 -25.07 11.98 -20.37
CA THR A 361 -24.75 10.58 -20.19
C THR A 361 -25.84 9.70 -20.79
N SER A 362 -25.46 8.75 -21.66
CA SER A 362 -26.42 7.85 -22.30
C SER A 362 -27.06 6.89 -21.27
N PRO A 363 -28.35 6.57 -21.42
CA PRO A 363 -29.01 5.56 -20.56
C PRO A 363 -28.32 4.20 -20.56
N ASP A 364 -27.74 3.81 -21.72
CA ASP A 364 -27.01 2.56 -21.87
C ASP A 364 -25.74 2.50 -21.02
N PHE A 365 -25.06 3.64 -20.85
CA PHE A 365 -23.88 3.73 -19.97
C PHE A 365 -24.28 3.52 -18.52
N ILE A 366 -25.35 4.17 -18.05
CA ILE A 366 -25.86 4.01 -16.68
C ILE A 366 -26.28 2.54 -16.43
N LYS A 367 -26.96 1.93 -17.43
CA LYS A 367 -27.31 0.52 -17.38
C LYS A 367 -26.07 -0.36 -17.25
N SER A 368 -25.06 -0.14 -18.10
CA SER A 368 -23.80 -0.89 -18.04
C SER A 368 -23.09 -0.76 -16.70
N ILE A 369 -23.10 0.46 -16.08
CA ILE A 369 -22.56 0.63 -14.73
C ILE A 369 -23.33 -0.23 -13.72
N LYS A 370 -24.68 -0.22 -13.74
CA LYS A 370 -25.51 -1.00 -12.82
C LYS A 370 -25.25 -2.50 -12.96
N ASP A 371 -25.21 -2.99 -14.19
CA ASP A 371 -25.02 -4.40 -14.50
C ASP A 371 -23.64 -4.90 -14.06
N ILE A 372 -22.58 -4.16 -14.39
CA ILE A 372 -21.20 -4.48 -13.97
C ILE A 372 -21.08 -4.39 -12.45
N PHE A 373 -21.57 -3.31 -11.84
CA PHE A 373 -21.49 -3.09 -10.41
C PHE A 373 -22.26 -4.13 -9.59
N PHE A 374 -23.37 -4.65 -10.14
CA PHE A 374 -24.13 -5.72 -9.49
C PHE A 374 -23.23 -6.91 -9.15
N TYR A 375 -22.49 -7.41 -10.12
CA TYR A 375 -21.60 -8.56 -9.94
C TYR A 375 -20.29 -8.19 -9.22
N ASP A 376 -19.71 -7.03 -9.52
CA ASP A 376 -18.46 -6.57 -8.91
C ASP A 376 -18.64 -6.32 -7.40
N SER A 377 -19.80 -5.88 -6.94
CA SER A 377 -20.08 -5.64 -5.53
C SER A 377 -19.87 -6.88 -4.64
N PHE A 378 -20.04 -8.09 -5.17
CA PHE A 378 -19.71 -9.33 -4.44
C PHE A 378 -18.21 -9.50 -4.16
N SER A 379 -17.35 -8.73 -4.84
CA SER A 379 -15.92 -8.68 -4.55
C SER A 379 -15.60 -8.02 -3.20
N ILE A 380 -16.46 -7.14 -2.70
CA ILE A 380 -16.22 -6.34 -1.50
C ILE A 380 -15.89 -7.20 -0.27
N PRO A 381 -16.74 -8.17 0.16
CA PRO A 381 -16.41 -9.01 1.31
C PRO A 381 -15.19 -9.92 1.07
N ALA A 382 -15.01 -10.40 -0.17
CA ALA A 382 -13.88 -11.24 -0.53
C ALA A 382 -12.55 -10.48 -0.41
N LEU A 383 -12.50 -9.22 -0.85
CA LEU A 383 -11.32 -8.36 -0.73
C LEU A 383 -11.00 -8.01 0.73
N ALA A 384 -12.02 -7.82 1.57
CA ALA A 384 -11.84 -7.57 2.99
C ALA A 384 -11.10 -8.71 3.69
N ILE A 385 -11.55 -9.94 3.47
CA ILE A 385 -10.92 -11.15 4.01
C ILE A 385 -9.48 -11.25 3.50
N ASN A 386 -9.26 -11.05 2.20
CA ASN A 386 -7.96 -11.12 1.57
C ASN A 386 -6.97 -10.09 2.16
N SER A 387 -7.40 -8.83 2.36
CA SER A 387 -6.52 -7.77 2.89
C SER A 387 -5.98 -8.09 4.29
N VAL A 388 -6.82 -8.60 5.18
CA VAL A 388 -6.39 -8.96 6.54
C VAL A 388 -5.48 -10.19 6.52
N ILE A 389 -5.78 -11.21 5.70
CA ILE A 389 -4.89 -12.37 5.55
C ILE A 389 -3.51 -11.93 5.00
N LEU A 390 -3.49 -11.05 4.00
CA LEU A 390 -2.24 -10.50 3.47
C LEU A 390 -1.47 -9.71 4.52
N GLY A 391 -2.13 -8.90 5.35
CA GLY A 391 -1.53 -8.17 6.46
C GLY A 391 -0.80 -9.10 7.43
N LEU A 392 -1.43 -10.21 7.80
CA LEU A 392 -0.80 -11.24 8.63
C LEU A 392 0.41 -11.88 7.93
N LEU A 393 0.25 -12.32 6.68
CA LEU A 393 1.34 -12.95 5.91
C LEU A 393 2.54 -12.02 5.76
N TYR A 394 2.33 -10.75 5.45
CA TYR A 394 3.39 -9.74 5.40
C TYR A 394 4.04 -9.55 6.76
N GLY A 395 3.27 -9.49 7.83
CA GLY A 395 3.79 -9.39 9.20
C GLY A 395 4.68 -10.57 9.58
N TYR A 396 4.35 -11.78 9.13
CA TYR A 396 5.20 -12.97 9.27
C TYR A 396 6.37 -13.02 8.27
N GLY A 397 6.49 -12.06 7.35
CA GLY A 397 7.50 -12.07 6.30
C GLY A 397 7.26 -13.13 5.23
N GLN A 398 6.01 -13.63 5.09
CA GLN A 398 5.63 -14.58 4.05
C GLN A 398 5.23 -13.85 2.76
N THR A 399 6.09 -12.93 2.32
CA THR A 399 5.84 -12.07 1.17
C THR A 399 5.69 -12.86 -0.13
N PHE A 400 6.42 -13.96 -0.28
CA PHE A 400 6.31 -14.86 -1.43
C PHE A 400 4.93 -15.52 -1.52
N LEU A 401 4.39 -16.01 -0.39
CA LEU A 401 3.04 -16.60 -0.35
C LEU A 401 1.96 -15.57 -0.70
N ALA A 402 2.09 -14.35 -0.17
CA ALA A 402 1.22 -13.24 -0.51
C ALA A 402 1.29 -12.86 -2.00
N THR A 403 2.48 -12.94 -2.60
CA THR A 403 2.67 -12.72 -4.05
C THR A 403 1.94 -13.77 -4.87
N ILE A 404 2.01 -15.05 -4.49
CA ILE A 404 1.27 -16.13 -5.15
C ILE A 404 -0.25 -15.82 -5.13
N VAL A 405 -0.79 -15.39 -3.99
CA VAL A 405 -2.20 -14.98 -3.89
C VAL A 405 -2.53 -13.88 -4.89
N ASN A 406 -1.67 -12.87 -5.02
CA ASN A 406 -1.88 -11.76 -5.95
C ASN A 406 -1.79 -12.20 -7.43
N ILE A 407 -0.86 -13.09 -7.76
CA ILE A 407 -0.74 -13.68 -9.12
C ILE A 407 -2.00 -14.49 -9.45
N LEU A 408 -2.43 -15.37 -8.55
CA LEU A 408 -3.63 -16.19 -8.74
C LEU A 408 -4.87 -15.32 -8.96
N ARG A 409 -4.98 -14.19 -8.26
CA ARG A 409 -6.09 -13.24 -8.45
C ARG A 409 -6.18 -12.73 -9.88
N ILE A 410 -5.06 -12.37 -10.47
CA ILE A 410 -5.03 -11.85 -11.84
C ILE A 410 -5.24 -12.97 -12.85
N VAL A 411 -4.59 -14.11 -12.67
CA VAL A 411 -4.74 -15.26 -13.56
C VAL A 411 -6.19 -15.72 -13.59
N THR A 412 -6.83 -15.89 -12.43
CA THR A 412 -8.25 -16.30 -12.37
C THR A 412 -9.17 -15.29 -13.02
N ARG A 413 -8.89 -13.97 -12.87
CA ARG A 413 -9.69 -12.92 -13.50
C ARG A 413 -9.60 -12.97 -15.02
N ILE A 414 -8.38 -13.02 -15.58
CA ILE A 414 -8.15 -13.08 -17.02
C ILE A 414 -8.77 -14.35 -17.60
N LEU A 415 -8.57 -15.50 -16.96
CA LEU A 415 -9.15 -16.77 -17.39
C LEU A 415 -10.68 -16.73 -17.37
N THR A 416 -11.28 -16.22 -16.28
CA THR A 416 -12.75 -16.11 -16.18
C THR A 416 -13.29 -15.20 -17.27
N LEU A 417 -12.68 -14.03 -17.50
CA LEU A 417 -13.11 -13.11 -18.54
C LEU A 417 -12.94 -13.73 -19.92
N PHE A 418 -11.84 -14.41 -20.20
CA PHE A 418 -11.61 -15.13 -21.46
C PHE A 418 -12.66 -16.20 -21.73
N VAL A 419 -12.97 -17.04 -20.71
CA VAL A 419 -14.01 -18.08 -20.82
C VAL A 419 -15.36 -17.45 -21.09
N LEU A 420 -15.74 -16.39 -20.39
CA LEU A 420 -17.01 -15.70 -20.61
C LEU A 420 -17.09 -15.08 -22.01
N GLN A 421 -16.01 -14.49 -22.51
CA GLN A 421 -15.97 -13.91 -23.84
C GLN A 421 -16.07 -14.96 -24.96
N THR A 422 -15.45 -16.12 -24.76
CA THR A 422 -15.35 -17.15 -25.79
C THR A 422 -16.60 -18.04 -25.84
N TYR A 423 -17.08 -18.47 -24.68
CA TYR A 423 -18.15 -19.48 -24.60
C TYR A 423 -19.53 -18.91 -24.27
N PHE A 424 -19.59 -17.68 -23.75
CA PHE A 424 -20.82 -17.03 -23.33
C PHE A 424 -20.92 -15.58 -23.83
N PRO A 425 -20.74 -15.33 -25.14
CA PRO A 425 -20.69 -13.95 -25.67
C PRO A 425 -22.03 -13.20 -25.47
N GLN A 426 -23.12 -13.91 -25.27
CA GLN A 426 -24.45 -13.33 -24.99
C GLN A 426 -24.53 -12.57 -23.65
N ILE A 427 -23.62 -12.82 -22.73
CA ILE A 427 -23.57 -12.09 -21.45
C ILE A 427 -23.17 -10.61 -21.67
N GLY A 428 -22.40 -10.32 -22.74
CA GLY A 428 -22.02 -8.96 -23.08
C GLY A 428 -21.15 -8.29 -22.01
N SER A 429 -21.42 -7.00 -21.72
CA SER A 429 -20.62 -6.18 -20.81
C SER A 429 -20.63 -6.65 -19.35
N GLU A 430 -21.65 -7.39 -18.92
CA GLU A 430 -21.74 -7.96 -17.57
C GLU A 430 -20.59 -8.91 -17.24
N ALA A 431 -20.00 -9.55 -18.28
CA ALA A 431 -18.85 -10.44 -18.14
C ALA A 431 -17.67 -9.77 -17.38
N ALA A 432 -17.50 -8.46 -17.51
CA ALA A 432 -16.51 -7.71 -16.78
C ALA A 432 -16.76 -7.76 -15.26
N GLY A 433 -17.98 -7.47 -14.83
CA GLY A 433 -18.39 -7.54 -13.41
C GLY A 433 -18.33 -8.96 -12.86
N ILE A 434 -18.86 -9.94 -13.62
CA ILE A 434 -18.85 -11.36 -13.24
C ILE A 434 -17.40 -11.85 -13.03
N SER A 435 -16.48 -11.49 -13.93
CA SER A 435 -15.06 -11.87 -13.79
C SER A 435 -14.42 -11.27 -12.53
N MET A 436 -14.82 -10.07 -12.14
CA MET A 436 -14.38 -9.42 -10.88
C MET A 436 -14.90 -10.21 -9.67
N GLY A 437 -16.20 -10.43 -9.58
CA GLY A 437 -16.83 -11.15 -8.47
C GLY A 437 -16.27 -12.57 -8.31
N ILE A 438 -16.20 -13.36 -9.39
CA ILE A 438 -15.68 -14.73 -9.36
C ILE A 438 -14.21 -14.75 -8.97
N SER A 439 -13.35 -13.90 -9.57
CA SER A 439 -11.92 -13.90 -9.27
C SER A 439 -11.64 -13.55 -7.81
N HIS A 440 -12.37 -12.60 -7.24
CA HIS A 440 -12.20 -12.24 -5.83
C HIS A 440 -12.76 -13.30 -4.89
N GLY A 441 -13.87 -13.95 -5.24
CA GLY A 441 -14.41 -15.08 -4.49
C GLY A 441 -13.44 -16.27 -4.45
N ILE A 442 -12.90 -16.65 -5.61
CA ILE A 442 -11.90 -17.72 -5.72
C ILE A 442 -10.67 -17.38 -4.87
N ILE A 443 -10.18 -16.15 -4.96
CA ILE A 443 -8.97 -15.76 -4.22
C ILE A 443 -9.20 -15.69 -2.70
N ALA A 444 -10.40 -15.32 -2.25
CA ALA A 444 -10.73 -15.38 -0.83
C ALA A 444 -10.65 -16.83 -0.32
N ILE A 445 -11.14 -17.80 -1.09
CA ILE A 445 -11.03 -19.22 -0.77
C ILE A 445 -9.57 -19.66 -0.71
N PHE A 446 -8.77 -19.33 -1.73
CA PHE A 446 -7.32 -19.64 -1.73
C PHE A 446 -6.60 -18.97 -0.57
N SER A 447 -6.89 -17.71 -0.26
CA SER A 447 -6.30 -17.00 0.88
C SER A 447 -6.62 -17.69 2.20
N ILE A 448 -7.86 -18.13 2.40
CA ILE A 448 -8.27 -18.90 3.57
C ILE A 448 -7.54 -20.25 3.62
N CYS A 449 -7.44 -20.97 2.51
CA CYS A 449 -6.71 -22.25 2.43
C CYS A 449 -5.22 -22.05 2.78
N PHE A 450 -4.56 -21.04 2.21
CA PHE A 450 -3.17 -20.71 2.52
C PHE A 450 -3.00 -20.27 3.97
N PHE A 451 -3.92 -19.49 4.50
CA PHE A 451 -3.94 -19.12 5.91
C PHE A 451 -4.03 -20.36 6.82
N ILE A 452 -4.99 -21.25 6.56
CA ILE A 452 -5.15 -22.49 7.33
C ILE A 452 -3.89 -23.34 7.23
N TYR A 453 -3.36 -23.57 6.02
CA TYR A 453 -2.10 -24.30 5.80
C TYR A 453 -0.95 -23.69 6.61
N PHE A 454 -0.79 -22.38 6.52
CA PHE A 454 0.26 -21.65 7.22
C PHE A 454 0.14 -21.79 8.74
N ILE A 455 -1.06 -21.59 9.29
CA ILE A 455 -1.31 -21.73 10.74
C ILE A 455 -1.11 -23.16 11.22
N LEU A 456 -1.57 -24.16 10.48
CA LEU A 456 -1.33 -25.57 10.84
C LEU A 456 0.15 -25.92 10.82
N LYS A 457 0.89 -25.43 9.82
CA LYS A 457 2.34 -25.60 9.74
C LYS A 457 3.06 -25.01 10.95
N ILE A 458 2.70 -23.78 11.35
CA ILE A 458 3.29 -23.10 12.50
C ILE A 458 2.88 -23.80 13.81
N ARG A 459 1.65 -24.26 13.95
CA ARG A 459 1.20 -25.01 15.15
C ARG A 459 1.97 -26.30 15.34
N ARG A 460 2.33 -26.99 14.24
CA ARG A 460 3.06 -28.28 14.29
C ARG A 460 4.56 -28.09 14.48
N LYS A 461 5.18 -27.19 13.72
CA LYS A 461 6.65 -27.06 13.63
C LYS A 461 7.21 -25.82 14.35
N GLY A 462 6.36 -24.94 14.85
CA GLY A 462 6.78 -23.62 15.29
C GLY A 462 7.14 -22.71 14.12
N TYR A 463 7.57 -21.51 14.43
CA TYR A 463 8.04 -20.52 13.48
C TYR A 463 9.33 -19.86 13.97
N LYS A 464 10.46 -20.15 13.31
CA LYS A 464 11.79 -19.63 13.68
C LYS A 464 12.11 -19.80 15.18
N GLY A 465 11.90 -21.00 15.71
CA GLY A 465 12.13 -21.32 17.13
C GLY A 465 11.06 -20.87 18.11
N MET A 466 9.97 -20.26 17.63
CA MET A 466 8.82 -19.83 18.45
C MET A 466 7.62 -20.78 18.30
N SER A 467 6.80 -20.90 19.35
CA SER A 467 5.59 -21.71 19.33
C SER A 467 4.40 -20.95 19.94
N PHE A 468 3.18 -21.30 19.54
CA PHE A 468 1.97 -20.84 20.22
C PHE A 468 1.81 -21.37 21.65
N LYS A 469 2.61 -22.40 22.03
CA LYS A 469 2.64 -22.95 23.38
C LYS A 469 3.51 -22.12 24.32
N ASP A 470 4.47 -21.35 23.79
CA ASP A 470 5.37 -20.53 24.59
C ASP A 470 4.59 -19.55 25.45
N LYS A 471 5.11 -19.25 26.64
CA LYS A 471 4.55 -18.18 27.48
C LYS A 471 4.68 -16.83 26.76
N GLU A 472 3.75 -15.93 27.04
CA GLU A 472 3.93 -14.54 26.56
C GLU A 472 5.19 -13.96 27.22
N PRO A 473 6.08 -13.29 26.45
CA PRO A 473 7.33 -12.77 27.01
C PRO A 473 7.05 -11.73 28.09
N VAL A 474 7.76 -11.83 29.19
CA VAL A 474 7.78 -10.79 30.21
C VAL A 474 8.61 -9.62 29.67
N MET A 475 8.06 -8.42 29.75
CA MET A 475 8.70 -7.22 29.22
C MET A 475 9.37 -6.44 30.35
N VAL A 476 10.63 -6.10 30.14
CA VAL A 476 11.45 -5.36 31.09
C VAL A 476 11.97 -4.10 30.42
N GLU A 477 12.10 -3.02 31.15
CA GLU A 477 12.68 -1.77 30.66
C GLU A 477 14.19 -1.75 30.88
N VAL A 478 14.95 -1.58 29.79
CA VAL A 478 16.39 -1.40 29.82
C VAL A 478 16.73 -0.12 29.06
N ASP A 479 17.35 0.84 29.71
CA ASP A 479 17.69 2.17 29.14
C ASP A 479 16.52 2.92 28.47
N GLY A 480 15.33 2.79 29.03
CA GLY A 480 14.13 3.42 28.48
C GLY A 480 13.52 2.69 27.27
N VAL A 481 14.05 1.52 26.91
CA VAL A 481 13.55 0.64 25.84
C VAL A 481 12.93 -0.60 26.45
N LEU A 482 11.73 -0.96 26.00
CA LEU A 482 11.02 -2.15 26.43
C LEU A 482 11.56 -3.36 25.66
N VAL A 483 12.18 -4.31 26.34
CA VAL A 483 12.75 -5.54 25.77
C VAL A 483 12.19 -6.76 26.47
N ASN A 484 12.29 -7.95 25.89
CA ASN A 484 11.92 -9.16 26.61
C ASN A 484 13.01 -9.54 27.64
N GLU A 485 12.65 -10.36 28.63
CA GLU A 485 13.50 -10.71 29.75
C GLU A 485 14.82 -11.38 29.31
N GLU A 486 14.78 -12.28 28.32
CA GLU A 486 15.95 -12.94 27.74
C GLU A 486 16.94 -11.94 27.13
N GLU A 487 16.43 -10.95 26.46
CA GLU A 487 17.22 -9.91 25.79
C GLU A 487 17.79 -8.89 26.80
N ALA A 488 17.02 -8.59 27.84
CA ALA A 488 17.49 -7.79 28.96
C ALA A 488 18.71 -8.43 29.67
N GLU A 489 18.68 -9.75 29.78
CA GLU A 489 19.78 -10.52 30.38
C GLU A 489 21.01 -10.52 29.45
N ASN A 490 20.81 -10.67 28.13
CA ASN A 490 21.91 -10.59 27.17
C ASN A 490 22.57 -9.21 27.17
N ILE A 491 21.80 -8.13 27.17
CA ILE A 491 22.32 -6.76 27.26
C ILE A 491 23.14 -6.54 28.55
N LYS A 492 22.67 -7.08 29.68
CA LYS A 492 23.40 -7.03 30.95
C LYS A 492 24.71 -7.81 30.90
N ASN A 493 24.72 -8.97 30.25
CA ASN A 493 25.91 -9.82 30.12
C ASN A 493 26.95 -9.19 29.19
N GLU A 494 26.54 -8.63 28.04
CA GLU A 494 27.42 -7.87 27.15
C GLU A 494 28.09 -6.69 27.85
N ARG A 495 27.35 -5.96 28.70
CA ARG A 495 27.93 -4.85 29.49
C ARG A 495 28.93 -5.32 30.54
N LYS A 496 28.68 -6.47 31.17
CA LYS A 496 29.65 -7.05 32.12
C LYS A 496 30.95 -7.44 31.42
N THR A 497 30.87 -8.01 30.21
CA THR A 497 32.06 -8.37 29.42
C THR A 497 32.81 -7.15 28.91
N LEU A 498 32.12 -6.07 28.51
CA LEU A 498 32.76 -4.81 28.09
C LEU A 498 33.46 -4.13 29.27
N ASN A 499 32.85 -4.10 30.46
CA ASN A 499 33.44 -3.52 31.66
C ASN A 499 34.56 -4.40 32.28
N ALA A 500 34.62 -5.70 31.96
CA ALA A 500 35.70 -6.58 32.39
C ALA A 500 36.94 -6.48 31.48
N ASN A 501 36.80 -5.95 30.27
CA ASN A 501 37.86 -5.78 29.26
C ASN A 501 38.35 -4.30 29.16
N SER A 502 37.79 -3.41 29.95
CA SER A 502 38.22 -2.02 30.14
C SER A 502 39.01 -1.87 31.46
#